data_b68af6113924df6f584b049d0896a8bb
#
_entry.id   b68af6113924df6f584b049d0896a8bb
#
_cell.length_a   1.000
_cell.length_b   1.000
_cell.length_c   1.000
_cell.angle_alpha   90.00
_cell.angle_beta   90.00
_cell.angle_gamma   90.00
#
_symmetry.space_group_name_H-M   'P 1'
#
loop_
_entity.id
_entity.type
_entity.pdbx_description
1 polymer ?
#
loop_
_entity_poly.entity_id
_entity_poly.type
_entity_poly.pdbx_seq_one_letter_code
_entity_poly.pdbx_strand_id
1 'polypeptide(L)'
;ENIKKHFKISQNGPGFLEGLNILDIGCGGGLISEPMARLGANVTGIDASKKNINIAQIHSKRSGLKINYITASPENLSNKEKFDIILNLEIVEHVDNVNLYIKSCSQLLKKNGLMFTATLNRSFISYVKAIIGAEYILRWLPIGTHDWNKFIKPEELENFLSQEEFSTKDIKGLKFNPFLKKWRRSNDLSVNYIITSFKN
;
A
#
# COMPACT_ATOMS: atom_id res chain seq x y z
N GLU A 1 13.69 -5.11 0.72
CA GLU A 1 14.70 -5.27 -0.33
C GLU A 1 14.69 -4.08 -1.28
N ASN A 2 13.54 -3.76 -1.93
CA ASN A 2 13.43 -2.65 -2.90
C ASN A 2 13.81 -1.30 -2.28
N ILE A 3 13.36 -1.00 -1.06
CA ILE A 3 13.70 0.22 -0.32
C ILE A 3 15.22 0.30 -0.12
N LYS A 4 15.84 -0.75 0.42
CA LYS A 4 17.29 -0.78 0.67
C LYS A 4 18.10 -0.54 -0.60
N LYS A 5 17.75 -1.22 -1.68
CA LYS A 5 18.44 -1.08 -2.97
C LYS A 5 18.27 0.33 -3.53
N HIS A 6 17.08 0.93 -3.39
CA HIS A 6 16.77 2.25 -3.95
C HIS A 6 17.48 3.36 -3.19
N PHE A 7 17.38 3.37 -1.87
CA PHE A 7 18.03 4.38 -1.02
C PHE A 7 19.47 4.04 -0.62
N LYS A 8 20.06 2.99 -1.21
CA LYS A 8 21.44 2.54 -0.95
C LYS A 8 21.72 2.28 0.54
N ILE A 9 20.74 1.72 1.25
CA ILE A 9 20.85 1.44 2.69
C ILE A 9 21.59 0.11 2.88
N SER A 10 22.79 0.17 3.45
CA SER A 10 23.62 -1.00 3.77
C SER A 10 23.25 -1.64 5.11
N GLN A 11 22.72 -0.84 6.04
CA GLN A 11 22.32 -1.30 7.38
C GLN A 11 21.25 -2.37 7.35
N ASN A 12 21.37 -3.36 8.26
CA ASN A 12 20.36 -4.39 8.52
C ASN A 12 19.85 -4.26 9.96
N GLY A 13 18.62 -4.72 10.20
CA GLY A 13 18.02 -4.72 11.54
C GLY A 13 17.20 -3.49 11.87
N PRO A 14 16.91 -3.25 13.16
CA PRO A 14 16.15 -2.09 13.62
C PRO A 14 16.82 -0.78 13.20
N GLY A 15 16.01 0.22 12.83
CA GLY A 15 16.54 1.54 12.46
C GLY A 15 16.96 1.70 11.01
N PHE A 16 16.86 0.67 10.16
CA PHE A 16 17.31 0.79 8.75
C PHE A 16 16.47 1.76 7.90
N LEU A 17 15.31 2.21 8.40
CA LEU A 17 14.47 3.25 7.76
C LEU A 17 14.63 4.63 8.43
N GLU A 18 15.61 4.79 9.32
CA GLU A 18 15.83 6.06 10.02
C GLU A 18 16.05 7.21 9.04
N GLY A 19 15.39 8.34 9.31
CA GLY A 19 15.40 9.52 8.45
C GLY A 19 14.44 9.49 7.26
N LEU A 20 13.81 8.35 6.94
CA LEU A 20 12.81 8.28 5.87
C LEU A 20 11.42 8.65 6.37
N ASN A 21 10.74 9.53 5.63
CA ASN A 21 9.33 9.89 5.85
C ASN A 21 8.45 8.96 5.01
N ILE A 22 7.56 8.21 5.65
CA ILE A 22 6.66 7.25 5.00
C ILE A 22 5.21 7.69 5.19
N LEU A 23 4.46 7.72 4.10
CA LEU A 23 3.01 7.88 4.10
C LEU A 23 2.36 6.51 3.89
N ASP A 24 1.52 6.09 4.82
CA ASP A 24 0.71 4.87 4.74
C ASP A 24 -0.74 5.28 4.47
N ILE A 25 -1.20 5.10 3.21
CA ILE A 25 -2.53 5.50 2.76
C ILE A 25 -3.49 4.34 2.98
N GLY A 26 -4.65 4.64 3.62
CA GLY A 26 -5.59 3.61 4.05
C GLY A 26 -5.01 2.76 5.18
N CYS A 27 -4.33 3.38 6.12
CA CYS A 27 -3.56 2.70 7.18
C CYS A 27 -4.41 1.83 8.12
N GLY A 28 -5.74 1.93 8.06
CA GLY A 28 -6.64 1.16 8.92
C GLY A 28 -6.30 1.32 10.40
N GLY A 29 -6.13 0.21 11.11
CA GLY A 29 -5.71 0.18 12.52
C GLY A 29 -4.20 0.29 12.73
N GLY A 30 -3.40 0.65 11.70
CA GLY A 30 -1.96 0.86 11.82
C GLY A 30 -1.11 -0.40 11.62
N LEU A 31 -1.68 -1.44 11.00
CA LEU A 31 -1.04 -2.76 10.85
C LEU A 31 0.31 -2.70 10.10
N ILE A 32 0.45 -1.80 9.13
CA ILE A 32 1.69 -1.59 8.37
C ILE A 32 2.47 -0.40 8.91
N SER A 33 1.78 0.66 9.32
CA SER A 33 2.41 1.85 9.90
C SER A 33 3.34 1.51 11.09
N GLU A 34 2.89 0.65 12.02
CA GLU A 34 3.68 0.29 13.20
C GLU A 34 4.98 -0.45 12.86
N PRO A 35 5.00 -1.51 12.04
CA PRO A 35 6.25 -2.12 11.60
C PRO A 35 7.22 -1.15 10.94
N MET A 36 6.74 -0.19 10.13
CA MET A 36 7.59 0.81 9.51
C MET A 36 8.23 1.75 10.56
N ALA A 37 7.43 2.17 11.55
CA ALA A 37 7.95 2.98 12.67
C ALA A 37 8.96 2.20 13.53
N ARG A 38 8.73 0.91 13.80
CA ARG A 38 9.71 0.04 14.51
C ARG A 38 11.03 -0.11 13.75
N LEU A 39 11.00 0.01 12.43
CA LEU A 39 12.19 0.01 11.59
C LEU A 39 12.88 1.38 11.49
N GLY A 40 12.38 2.38 12.23
CA GLY A 40 12.99 3.71 12.38
C GLY A 40 12.41 4.81 11.50
N ALA A 41 11.39 4.52 10.67
CA ALA A 41 10.79 5.54 9.81
C ALA A 41 9.96 6.56 10.59
N ASN A 42 9.91 7.80 10.08
CA ASN A 42 8.91 8.80 10.45
C ASN A 42 7.62 8.48 9.68
N VAL A 43 6.61 7.93 10.35
CA VAL A 43 5.39 7.46 9.68
C VAL A 43 4.24 8.42 9.88
N THR A 44 3.57 8.77 8.77
CA THR A 44 2.24 9.37 8.76
C THR A 44 1.26 8.34 8.18
N GLY A 45 0.24 7.96 8.94
CA GLY A 45 -0.85 7.10 8.50
C GLY A 45 -2.10 7.92 8.23
N ILE A 46 -2.71 7.74 7.08
CA ILE A 46 -4.01 8.38 6.77
C ILE A 46 -5.07 7.33 6.44
N ASP A 47 -6.29 7.60 6.84
CA ASP A 47 -7.47 6.79 6.54
C ASP A 47 -8.71 7.68 6.52
N ALA A 48 -9.66 7.42 5.63
CA ALA A 48 -10.91 8.17 5.56
C ALA A 48 -11.83 7.93 6.77
N SER A 49 -11.66 6.78 7.44
CA SER A 49 -12.44 6.39 8.60
C SER A 49 -11.83 6.92 9.90
N LYS A 50 -12.51 7.88 10.54
CA LYS A 50 -12.15 8.36 11.88
C LYS A 50 -12.08 7.22 12.91
N LYS A 51 -12.93 6.18 12.75
CA LYS A 51 -12.91 5.01 13.62
C LYS A 51 -11.58 4.25 13.50
N ASN A 52 -11.11 4.02 12.29
CA ASN A 52 -9.83 3.35 12.02
C ASN A 52 -8.67 4.16 12.61
N ILE A 53 -8.64 5.47 12.40
CA ILE A 53 -7.63 6.37 12.96
C ILE A 53 -7.62 6.32 14.50
N ASN A 54 -8.76 6.35 15.14
CA ASN A 54 -8.83 6.21 16.60
C ASN A 54 -8.25 4.87 17.10
N ILE A 55 -8.54 3.77 16.40
CA ILE A 55 -7.98 2.44 16.71
C ILE A 55 -6.46 2.47 16.55
N ALA A 56 -5.95 3.01 15.45
CA ALA A 56 -4.52 3.10 15.17
C ALA A 56 -3.78 3.93 16.24
N GLN A 57 -4.36 5.08 16.66
CA GLN A 57 -3.80 5.92 17.71
C GLN A 57 -3.72 5.19 19.06
N ILE A 58 -4.78 4.46 19.44
CA ILE A 58 -4.79 3.67 20.69
C ILE A 58 -3.72 2.59 20.64
N HIS A 59 -3.60 1.91 19.49
CA HIS A 59 -2.66 0.80 19.30
C HIS A 59 -1.20 1.28 19.36
N SER A 60 -0.87 2.32 18.60
CA SER A 60 0.49 2.89 18.60
C SER A 60 0.91 3.45 19.96
N LYS A 61 -0.03 4.09 20.69
CA LYS A 61 0.22 4.56 22.06
C LYS A 61 0.54 3.41 23.01
N ARG A 62 -0.22 2.30 22.94
CA ARG A 62 0.05 1.09 23.74
C ARG A 62 1.40 0.46 23.38
N SER A 63 1.78 0.53 22.12
CA SER A 63 3.06 0.02 21.61
C SER A 63 4.25 0.96 21.83
N GLY A 64 4.04 2.15 22.43
CA GLY A 64 5.08 3.16 22.65
C GLY A 64 5.63 3.77 21.36
N LEU A 65 4.88 3.71 20.24
CA LEU A 65 5.30 4.22 18.95
C LEU A 65 4.77 5.63 18.70
N LYS A 66 5.61 6.48 18.11
CA LYS A 66 5.23 7.83 17.67
C LYS A 66 4.90 7.77 16.18
N ILE A 67 3.61 7.77 15.84
CA ILE A 67 3.09 7.77 14.47
C ILE A 67 2.06 8.89 14.36
N ASN A 68 2.13 9.66 13.28
CA ASN A 68 1.17 10.72 13.01
C ASN A 68 -0.04 10.13 12.25
N TYR A 69 -1.18 9.97 12.92
CA TYR A 69 -2.41 9.45 12.30
C TYR A 69 -3.42 10.56 12.06
N ILE A 70 -3.90 10.67 10.81
CA ILE A 70 -4.77 11.75 10.35
C ILE A 70 -5.99 11.16 9.62
N THR A 71 -7.20 11.63 9.94
CA THR A 71 -8.39 11.31 9.15
C THR A 71 -8.37 12.18 7.88
N ALA A 72 -7.94 11.60 6.77
CA ALA A 72 -7.76 12.28 5.49
C ALA A 72 -7.73 11.29 4.32
N SER A 73 -7.89 11.82 3.10
CA SER A 73 -7.50 11.17 1.85
C SER A 73 -6.28 11.89 1.25
N PRO A 74 -5.57 11.28 0.28
CA PRO A 74 -4.42 11.92 -0.37
C PRO A 74 -4.76 13.27 -1.00
N GLU A 75 -5.97 13.39 -1.57
CA GLU A 75 -6.45 14.62 -2.22
C GLU A 75 -6.59 15.80 -1.26
N ASN A 76 -6.84 15.51 0.02
CA ASN A 76 -7.08 16.50 1.07
C ASN A 76 -5.87 16.71 2.00
N LEU A 77 -4.78 15.96 1.79
CA LEU A 77 -3.57 16.13 2.58
C LEU A 77 -2.76 17.34 2.08
N SER A 78 -2.21 18.10 3.01
CA SER A 78 -1.37 19.28 2.66
C SER A 78 -0.12 18.84 1.89
N ASN A 79 0.16 19.48 0.74
CA ASN A 79 1.33 19.24 -0.10
C ASN A 79 2.64 19.85 0.44
N LYS A 80 2.62 20.46 1.61
CA LYS A 80 3.80 21.13 2.20
C LYS A 80 4.88 20.14 2.62
N GLU A 81 4.46 18.97 3.12
CA GLU A 81 5.38 17.88 3.50
C GLU A 81 5.35 16.82 2.42
N LYS A 82 6.54 16.39 1.99
CA LYS A 82 6.68 15.34 1.00
C LYS A 82 7.34 14.12 1.61
N PHE A 83 6.92 12.95 1.12
CA PHE A 83 7.34 11.66 1.62
C PHE A 83 8.41 11.02 0.73
N ASP A 84 9.31 10.27 1.34
CA ASP A 84 10.30 9.45 0.64
C ASP A 84 9.66 8.18 0.10
N ILE A 85 8.65 7.66 0.83
CA ILE A 85 7.95 6.43 0.48
C ILE A 85 6.44 6.64 0.68
N ILE A 86 5.65 6.16 -0.28
CA ILE A 86 4.18 6.00 -0.15
C ILE A 86 3.85 4.51 -0.19
N LEU A 87 3.07 4.05 0.80
CA LEU A 87 2.45 2.75 0.83
C LEU A 87 0.98 2.91 0.49
N ASN A 88 0.54 2.21 -0.55
CA ASN A 88 -0.81 2.22 -1.09
C ASN A 88 -1.24 0.76 -1.29
N LEU A 89 -1.71 0.14 -0.20
CA LEU A 89 -1.93 -1.30 -0.14
C LEU A 89 -3.43 -1.59 -0.04
N GLU A 90 -4.00 -2.22 -1.08
CA GLU A 90 -5.43 -2.58 -1.18
C GLU A 90 -6.36 -1.36 -1.04
N ILE A 91 -6.03 -0.26 -1.70
CA ILE A 91 -6.80 0.99 -1.67
C ILE A 91 -7.26 1.42 -3.06
N VAL A 92 -6.41 1.27 -4.08
CA VAL A 92 -6.65 1.83 -5.41
C VAL A 92 -7.94 1.30 -6.07
N GLU A 93 -8.38 0.10 -5.73
CA GLU A 93 -9.64 -0.50 -6.16
C GLU A 93 -10.89 0.08 -5.47
N HIS A 94 -10.71 0.85 -4.42
CA HIS A 94 -11.80 1.46 -3.66
C HIS A 94 -12.01 2.94 -4.00
N VAL A 95 -11.13 3.54 -4.80
CA VAL A 95 -11.25 4.96 -5.17
C VAL A 95 -12.15 5.15 -6.40
N ASP A 96 -12.88 6.26 -6.42
CA ASP A 96 -13.80 6.54 -7.53
C ASP A 96 -13.07 7.06 -8.78
N ASN A 97 -11.96 7.77 -8.60
CA ASN A 97 -11.15 8.32 -9.69
C ASN A 97 -9.67 8.00 -9.49
N VAL A 98 -9.21 6.92 -10.14
CA VAL A 98 -7.83 6.44 -10.03
C VAL A 98 -6.81 7.48 -10.52
N ASN A 99 -7.11 8.21 -11.61
CA ASN A 99 -6.20 9.24 -12.14
C ASN A 99 -5.97 10.36 -11.10
N LEU A 100 -7.05 10.90 -10.53
CA LEU A 100 -6.95 11.96 -9.51
C LEU A 100 -6.19 11.45 -8.28
N TYR A 101 -6.47 10.22 -7.87
CA TYR A 101 -5.82 9.58 -6.74
C TYR A 101 -4.31 9.43 -6.95
N ILE A 102 -3.88 8.86 -8.09
CA ILE A 102 -2.45 8.69 -8.42
C ILE A 102 -1.74 10.04 -8.55
N LYS A 103 -2.40 11.04 -9.16
CA LYS A 103 -1.91 12.42 -9.21
C LYS A 103 -1.67 13.00 -7.82
N SER A 104 -2.61 12.82 -6.89
CA SER A 104 -2.47 13.27 -5.51
C SER A 104 -1.31 12.57 -4.80
N CYS A 105 -1.15 11.26 -5.01
CA CYS A 105 0.01 10.50 -4.51
C CYS A 105 1.33 11.05 -5.10
N SER A 106 1.36 11.35 -6.40
CA SER A 106 2.55 11.96 -7.03
C SER A 106 2.90 13.31 -6.40
N GLN A 107 1.90 14.15 -6.12
CA GLN A 107 2.13 15.45 -5.49
C GLN A 107 2.69 15.34 -4.06
N LEU A 108 2.39 14.28 -3.33
CA LEU A 108 2.86 14.02 -1.97
C LEU A 108 4.23 13.33 -1.94
N LEU A 109 4.67 12.70 -3.04
CA LEU A 109 5.94 12.00 -3.10
C LEU A 109 7.08 12.93 -3.52
N LYS A 110 8.24 12.79 -2.90
CA LYS A 110 9.47 13.46 -3.32
C LYS A 110 9.91 12.97 -4.69
N LYS A 111 10.68 13.79 -5.42
CA LYS A 111 11.42 13.33 -6.59
C LYS A 111 12.34 12.17 -6.18
N ASN A 112 12.42 11.13 -7.01
CA ASN A 112 13.07 9.85 -6.69
C ASN A 112 12.46 9.10 -5.48
N GLY A 113 11.31 9.49 -4.96
CA GLY A 113 10.62 8.73 -3.94
C GLY A 113 10.03 7.43 -4.47
N LEU A 114 9.81 6.45 -3.59
CA LEU A 114 9.19 5.16 -3.93
C LEU A 114 7.71 5.14 -3.60
N MET A 115 6.92 4.53 -4.50
CA MET A 115 5.54 4.15 -4.19
C MET A 115 5.35 2.65 -4.36
N PHE A 116 4.69 2.03 -3.40
CA PHE A 116 4.27 0.63 -3.43
C PHE A 116 2.75 0.61 -3.57
N THR A 117 2.26 0.07 -4.68
CA THR A 117 0.82 -0.06 -4.91
C THR A 117 0.46 -1.53 -5.04
N ALA A 118 -0.27 -2.06 -4.07
CA ALA A 118 -0.79 -3.42 -4.09
C ALA A 118 -2.30 -3.41 -4.32
N THR A 119 -2.79 -4.31 -5.15
CA THR A 119 -4.22 -4.47 -5.45
C THR A 119 -4.52 -5.84 -6.06
N LEU A 120 -5.81 -6.12 -6.24
CA LEU A 120 -6.31 -7.31 -6.89
C LEU A 120 -6.33 -7.13 -8.42
N ASN A 121 -5.89 -8.17 -9.14
CA ASN A 121 -5.93 -8.16 -10.60
C ASN A 121 -7.34 -8.45 -11.12
N ARG A 122 -7.83 -7.71 -12.11
CA ARG A 122 -9.09 -8.00 -12.81
C ARG A 122 -8.91 -9.18 -13.76
N SER A 123 -8.82 -10.38 -13.20
CA SER A 123 -8.69 -11.65 -13.91
C SER A 123 -9.81 -12.61 -13.52
N PHE A 124 -10.08 -13.60 -14.37
CA PHE A 124 -11.03 -14.67 -14.02
C PHE A 124 -10.60 -15.46 -12.78
N ILE A 125 -9.28 -15.68 -12.62
CA ILE A 125 -8.71 -16.41 -11.49
C ILE A 125 -8.92 -15.61 -10.18
N SER A 126 -8.76 -14.30 -10.20
CA SER A 126 -9.03 -13.46 -9.02
C SER A 126 -10.51 -13.45 -8.67
N TYR A 127 -11.40 -13.40 -9.67
CA TYR A 127 -12.83 -13.53 -9.44
C TYR A 127 -13.18 -14.81 -8.67
N VAL A 128 -12.68 -15.96 -9.15
CA VAL A 128 -12.93 -17.24 -8.50
C VAL A 128 -12.31 -17.32 -7.10
N LYS A 129 -11.08 -16.86 -6.92
CA LYS A 129 -10.37 -17.01 -5.64
C LYS A 129 -10.72 -15.93 -4.62
N ALA A 130 -10.74 -14.66 -5.02
CA ALA A 130 -10.97 -13.55 -4.09
C ALA A 130 -12.45 -13.37 -3.76
N ILE A 131 -13.34 -13.57 -4.74
CA ILE A 131 -14.79 -13.39 -4.52
C ILE A 131 -15.42 -14.72 -4.15
N ILE A 132 -15.47 -15.69 -5.07
CA ILE A 132 -16.17 -16.95 -4.78
C ILE A 132 -15.49 -17.71 -3.63
N GLY A 133 -14.16 -17.82 -3.66
CA GLY A 133 -13.40 -18.55 -2.64
C GLY A 133 -13.44 -17.88 -1.27
N ALA A 134 -13.02 -16.62 -1.17
CA ALA A 134 -12.86 -15.95 0.11
C ALA A 134 -14.19 -15.46 0.72
N GLU A 135 -15.14 -14.99 -0.09
CA GLU A 135 -16.40 -14.42 0.41
C GLU A 135 -17.49 -15.48 0.55
N TYR A 136 -17.69 -16.37 -0.45
CA TYR A 136 -18.80 -17.31 -0.46
C TYR A 136 -18.47 -18.67 0.15
N ILE A 137 -17.30 -19.25 -0.14
CA ILE A 137 -16.91 -20.60 0.30
C ILE A 137 -16.28 -20.57 1.69
N LEU A 138 -15.17 -19.83 1.84
CA LEU A 138 -14.39 -19.78 3.08
C LEU A 138 -14.95 -18.79 4.11
N ARG A 139 -15.75 -17.83 3.64
CA ARG A 139 -16.33 -16.75 4.46
C ARG A 139 -15.29 -16.03 5.33
N TRP A 140 -14.09 -15.88 4.79
CA TRP A 140 -13.02 -15.11 5.44
C TRP A 140 -13.31 -13.62 5.41
N LEU A 141 -14.08 -13.18 4.43
CA LEU A 141 -14.52 -11.81 4.24
C LEU A 141 -16.05 -11.78 4.09
N PRO A 142 -16.72 -10.69 4.50
CA PRO A 142 -18.14 -10.48 4.25
C PRO A 142 -18.45 -10.52 2.74
N ILE A 143 -19.62 -11.07 2.38
CA ILE A 143 -20.09 -11.07 0.98
C ILE A 143 -20.25 -9.62 0.52
N GLY A 144 -19.72 -9.31 -0.69
CA GLY A 144 -19.77 -7.97 -1.26
C GLY A 144 -18.64 -7.06 -0.79
N THR A 145 -17.60 -7.60 -0.16
CA THR A 145 -16.37 -6.84 0.19
C THR A 145 -15.66 -6.33 -1.04
N HIS A 146 -15.69 -7.11 -2.14
CA HIS A 146 -15.00 -6.77 -3.38
C HIS A 146 -15.98 -6.63 -4.55
N ASP A 147 -15.80 -5.56 -5.33
CA ASP A 147 -16.39 -5.38 -6.64
C ASP A 147 -15.34 -5.69 -7.71
N TRP A 148 -15.49 -6.83 -8.42
CA TRP A 148 -14.55 -7.25 -9.46
C TRP A 148 -14.35 -6.21 -10.58
N ASN A 149 -15.39 -5.40 -10.86
CA ASN A 149 -15.30 -4.37 -11.90
C ASN A 149 -14.33 -3.24 -11.51
N LYS A 150 -14.09 -3.07 -10.20
CA LYS A 150 -13.13 -2.09 -9.66
C LYS A 150 -11.69 -2.62 -9.58
N PHE A 151 -11.48 -3.92 -9.81
CA PHE A 151 -10.13 -4.48 -9.88
C PHE A 151 -9.40 -3.92 -11.09
N ILE A 152 -8.09 -3.71 -10.96
CA ILE A 152 -7.28 -3.04 -11.95
C ILE A 152 -6.25 -4.04 -12.49
N LYS A 153 -6.11 -4.11 -13.83
CA LYS A 153 -5.05 -4.92 -14.43
C LYS A 153 -3.68 -4.26 -14.25
N PRO A 154 -2.57 -5.05 -14.16
CA PRO A 154 -1.23 -4.48 -14.03
C PRO A 154 -0.93 -3.41 -15.08
N GLU A 155 -1.26 -3.67 -16.35
CA GLU A 155 -0.99 -2.76 -17.46
C GLU A 155 -1.80 -1.45 -17.36
N GLU A 156 -3.03 -1.53 -16.84
CA GLU A 156 -3.87 -0.35 -16.61
C GLU A 156 -3.27 0.53 -15.50
N LEU A 157 -2.83 -0.10 -14.40
CA LEU A 157 -2.20 0.62 -13.30
C LEU A 157 -0.86 1.23 -13.71
N GLU A 158 -0.04 0.52 -14.49
CA GLU A 158 1.20 1.08 -15.04
C GLU A 158 0.93 2.30 -15.93
N ASN A 159 -0.14 2.26 -16.73
CA ASN A 159 -0.54 3.41 -17.55
C ASN A 159 -0.92 4.62 -16.69
N PHE A 160 -1.73 4.45 -15.63
CA PHE A 160 -2.05 5.53 -14.69
C PHE A 160 -0.80 6.10 -14.02
N LEU A 161 0.12 5.23 -13.60
CA LEU A 161 1.38 5.63 -12.98
C LEU A 161 2.26 6.44 -13.95
N SER A 162 2.38 5.98 -15.19
CA SER A 162 3.21 6.65 -16.20
C SER A 162 2.73 8.06 -16.55
N GLN A 163 1.42 8.30 -16.53
CA GLN A 163 0.82 9.62 -16.76
C GLN A 163 1.21 10.64 -15.68
N GLU A 164 1.56 10.19 -14.49
CA GLU A 164 1.95 11.02 -13.34
C GLU A 164 3.45 10.91 -13.01
N GLU A 165 4.28 10.71 -14.05
CA GLU A 165 5.76 10.71 -13.99
C GLU A 165 6.36 9.57 -13.13
N PHE A 166 5.63 8.48 -12.92
CA PHE A 166 6.19 7.29 -12.29
C PHE A 166 6.81 6.35 -13.31
N SER A 167 7.94 5.76 -12.94
CA SER A 167 8.55 4.62 -13.65
C SER A 167 8.42 3.35 -12.81
N THR A 168 7.93 2.27 -13.44
CA THR A 168 7.84 0.96 -12.80
C THR A 168 9.22 0.35 -12.62
N LYS A 169 9.54 -0.11 -11.42
CA LYS A 169 10.79 -0.75 -11.05
C LYS A 169 10.68 -2.27 -10.94
N ASP A 170 9.57 -2.76 -10.40
CA ASP A 170 9.31 -4.18 -10.16
C ASP A 170 7.81 -4.44 -10.02
N ILE A 171 7.35 -5.59 -10.53
CA ILE A 171 5.98 -6.08 -10.36
C ILE A 171 6.05 -7.51 -9.85
N LYS A 172 5.39 -7.80 -8.73
CA LYS A 172 5.33 -9.14 -8.14
C LYS A 172 3.93 -9.46 -7.64
N GLY A 173 3.52 -10.70 -7.80
CA GLY A 173 2.39 -11.26 -7.12
C GLY A 173 2.75 -11.75 -5.72
N LEU A 174 1.73 -11.97 -4.89
CA LEU A 174 1.87 -12.55 -3.56
C LEU A 174 1.09 -13.88 -3.49
N LYS A 175 1.76 -14.93 -3.07
CA LYS A 175 1.17 -16.26 -2.86
C LYS A 175 1.28 -16.67 -1.40
N PHE A 176 0.14 -17.06 -0.83
CA PHE A 176 0.10 -17.67 0.50
C PHE A 176 0.41 -19.16 0.40
N ASN A 177 1.37 -19.63 1.18
CA ASN A 177 1.64 -21.04 1.36
C ASN A 177 0.93 -21.53 2.64
N PRO A 178 -0.14 -22.34 2.54
CA PRO A 178 -0.92 -22.77 3.71
C PRO A 178 -0.14 -23.71 4.63
N PHE A 179 0.77 -24.52 4.10
CA PHE A 179 1.58 -25.44 4.90
C PHE A 179 2.61 -24.70 5.78
N LEU A 180 3.25 -23.67 5.22
CA LEU A 180 4.25 -22.87 5.93
C LEU A 180 3.63 -21.66 6.62
N LYS A 181 2.34 -21.38 6.41
CA LYS A 181 1.61 -20.18 6.88
C LYS A 181 2.37 -18.88 6.57
N LYS A 182 2.97 -18.81 5.38
CA LYS A 182 3.81 -17.68 4.97
C LYS A 182 3.44 -17.19 3.59
N TRP A 183 3.47 -15.87 3.42
CA TRP A 183 3.38 -15.22 2.13
C TRP A 183 4.75 -15.22 1.43
N ARG A 184 4.74 -15.42 0.12
CA ARG A 184 5.94 -15.38 -0.72
C ARG A 184 5.69 -14.56 -1.97
N ARG A 185 6.70 -13.83 -2.41
CA ARG A 185 6.69 -13.16 -3.72
C ARG A 185 6.65 -14.20 -4.84
N SER A 186 5.92 -13.88 -5.89
CA SER A 186 5.71 -14.74 -7.07
C SER A 186 5.76 -13.90 -8.34
N ASN A 187 6.09 -14.51 -9.47
CA ASN A 187 5.91 -13.89 -10.80
C ASN A 187 4.49 -14.09 -11.34
N ASP A 188 3.66 -14.86 -10.66
CA ASP A 188 2.26 -15.04 -11.01
C ASP A 188 1.43 -13.88 -10.45
N LEU A 189 0.89 -13.08 -11.36
CA LEU A 189 0.08 -11.87 -11.07
C LEU A 189 -1.42 -12.16 -11.19
N SER A 190 -1.82 -13.42 -11.30
CA SER A 190 -3.19 -13.79 -11.66
C SER A 190 -4.25 -13.42 -10.62
N VAL A 191 -3.89 -13.23 -9.34
CA VAL A 191 -4.85 -12.91 -8.27
C VAL A 191 -4.63 -11.50 -7.76
N ASN A 192 -3.42 -11.22 -7.31
CA ASN A 192 -2.99 -9.95 -6.75
C ASN A 192 -1.60 -9.60 -7.24
N TYR A 193 -1.26 -8.35 -7.13
CA TYR A 193 0.09 -7.90 -7.46
C TYR A 193 0.45 -6.64 -6.66
N ILE A 194 1.74 -6.40 -6.58
CA ILE A 194 2.33 -5.18 -6.04
C ILE A 194 3.27 -4.59 -7.09
N ILE A 195 3.03 -3.34 -7.45
CA ILE A 195 3.94 -2.52 -8.26
C ILE A 195 4.80 -1.70 -7.33
N THR A 196 6.12 -1.77 -7.54
CA THR A 196 7.08 -0.83 -6.98
C THR A 196 7.43 0.18 -8.06
N SER A 197 7.08 1.43 -7.87
CA SER A 197 7.39 2.54 -8.78
C SER A 197 8.20 3.62 -8.09
N PHE A 198 8.88 4.47 -8.86
CA PHE A 198 9.55 5.66 -8.36
C PHE A 198 9.16 6.86 -9.20
N LYS A 199 9.15 8.04 -8.57
CA LYS A 199 8.84 9.30 -9.25
C LYS A 199 10.09 9.85 -9.94
N ASN A 200 9.98 10.20 -11.22
CA ASN A 200 11.06 10.79 -12.01
C ASN A 200 11.43 12.21 -11.59
#